data_5936343aeaaea7019341f71c1477abf3
#
_entry.id   5936343aeaaea7019341f71c1477abf3
#
_cell.length_a   1.000
_cell.length_b   1.000
_cell.length_c   1.000
_cell.angle_alpha   90.00
_cell.angle_beta   90.00
_cell.angle_gamma   90.00
#
_symmetry.space_group_name_H-M   'P 1'
#
loop_
_entity.id
_entity.type
_entity.pdbx_description
1 polymer ?
#
loop_
_entity_poly.entity_id
_entity_poly.type
_entity_poly.pdbx_seq_one_letter_code
_entity_poly.pdbx_strand_id
1 'polypeptide(L)'
;RVLTNDGTKRFVVQAVDRERPEGVHVIKLPLKGDMIDPVDIVAALRAEGLKNLLVEGGGITIAKFLEAGLLDRLQIAIAPLLIGDGPQSLTMPNASELLCNAIRPKMRAVALGSDVVFDCSLGTVNEAQV
;
A
#
# COMPACT_ATOMS: atom_id res chain seq x y z
N ARG A 1 1.36 8.91 -18.56
CA ARG A 1 2.23 9.97 -17.99
C ARG A 1 3.21 9.44 -16.94
N VAL A 2 2.85 8.45 -16.13
CA VAL A 2 3.74 7.87 -15.10
C VAL A 2 5.04 7.29 -15.67
N LEU A 3 5.03 6.87 -16.92
CA LEU A 3 6.19 6.29 -17.60
C LEU A 3 6.91 7.25 -18.55
N THR A 4 6.61 8.56 -18.52
CA THR A 4 7.34 9.58 -19.29
C THR A 4 8.75 9.77 -18.76
N ASN A 5 9.73 9.92 -19.65
CA ASN A 5 11.13 10.11 -19.25
C ASN A 5 11.35 11.55 -18.73
N ASP A 6 11.48 11.67 -17.41
CA ASP A 6 11.78 12.92 -16.69
C ASP A 6 13.13 12.86 -15.94
N GLY A 7 13.95 11.84 -16.25
CA GLY A 7 15.22 11.59 -15.58
C GLY A 7 15.10 10.77 -14.28
N THR A 8 13.89 10.49 -13.80
CA THR A 8 13.68 9.68 -12.61
C THR A 8 13.77 8.19 -12.94
N LYS A 9 14.45 7.42 -12.09
CA LYS A 9 14.50 5.95 -12.20
C LYS A 9 13.09 5.37 -12.05
N ARG A 10 12.66 4.56 -12.99
CA ARG A 10 11.32 3.96 -12.99
C ARG A 10 11.44 2.46 -13.06
N PHE A 11 10.68 1.81 -12.21
CA PHE A 11 10.54 0.37 -12.18
C PHE A 11 9.11 -0.04 -12.50
N VAL A 12 8.97 -1.10 -13.28
CA VAL A 12 7.69 -1.76 -13.50
C VAL A 12 7.82 -3.20 -13.03
N VAL A 13 7.02 -3.57 -12.05
CA VAL A 13 6.87 -4.96 -11.63
C VAL A 13 5.77 -5.59 -12.46
N GLN A 14 6.08 -6.70 -13.13
CA GLN A 14 5.11 -7.39 -14.00
C GLN A 14 5.32 -8.89 -13.96
N ALA A 15 4.24 -9.64 -14.15
CA ALA A 15 4.27 -11.10 -14.24
C ALA A 15 4.32 -11.60 -15.70
N VAL A 16 3.78 -10.82 -16.60
CA VAL A 16 3.69 -11.16 -18.04
C VAL A 16 4.62 -10.26 -18.82
N ASP A 17 5.28 -10.81 -19.83
CA ASP A 17 6.14 -10.03 -20.73
C ASP A 17 5.32 -9.01 -21.51
N ARG A 18 5.63 -7.75 -21.27
CA ARG A 18 5.11 -6.61 -22.03
C ARG A 18 6.24 -5.64 -22.28
N GLU A 19 6.35 -5.15 -23.49
CA GLU A 19 7.27 -4.06 -23.81
C GLU A 19 6.95 -2.82 -22.98
N ARG A 20 8.00 -2.16 -22.54
CA ARG A 20 7.92 -0.92 -21.78
C ARG A 20 8.71 0.17 -22.50
N PRO A 21 8.36 1.44 -22.30
CA PRO A 21 9.14 2.53 -22.86
C PRO A 21 10.62 2.46 -22.46
N GLU A 22 11.47 3.01 -23.29
CA GLU A 22 12.91 3.11 -23.02
C GLU A 22 13.19 3.78 -21.66
N GLY A 23 14.18 3.29 -20.94
CA GLY A 23 14.57 3.79 -19.61
C GLY A 23 13.68 3.30 -18.46
N VAL A 24 12.74 2.40 -18.70
CA VAL A 24 11.97 1.71 -17.66
C VAL A 24 12.64 0.39 -17.29
N HIS A 25 12.98 0.23 -16.01
CA HIS A 25 13.52 -1.03 -15.49
C HIS A 25 12.37 -2.01 -15.22
N VAL A 26 12.43 -3.19 -15.82
CA VAL A 26 11.40 -4.22 -15.63
C VAL A 26 11.87 -5.24 -14.61
N ILE A 27 11.07 -5.43 -13.57
CA ILE A 27 11.22 -6.48 -12.57
C ILE A 27 10.15 -7.52 -12.85
N LYS A 28 10.56 -8.74 -13.20
CA LYS A 28 9.65 -9.83 -13.49
C LYS A 28 9.47 -10.70 -12.26
N LEU A 29 8.25 -10.79 -11.76
CA LEU A 29 7.87 -11.62 -10.62
C LEU A 29 6.71 -12.54 -10.97
N PRO A 30 6.65 -13.75 -10.41
CA PRO A 30 5.56 -14.67 -10.67
C PRO A 30 4.25 -14.19 -10.02
N LEU A 31 3.13 -14.63 -10.57
CA LEU A 31 1.84 -14.54 -9.90
C LEU A 31 1.75 -15.61 -8.80
N LYS A 32 1.17 -15.22 -7.67
CA LYS A 32 0.64 -16.12 -6.64
C LYS A 32 -0.89 -15.96 -6.62
N GLY A 33 -1.58 -16.89 -7.24
CA GLY A 33 -3.00 -16.73 -7.56
C GLY A 33 -3.20 -15.73 -8.70
N ASP A 34 -3.96 -14.68 -8.45
CA ASP A 34 -4.32 -13.65 -9.43
C ASP A 34 -3.47 -12.38 -9.35
N MET A 35 -2.51 -12.33 -8.42
CA MET A 35 -1.67 -11.14 -8.19
C MET A 35 -0.21 -11.49 -7.87
N ILE A 36 0.66 -10.49 -8.00
CA ILE A 36 2.03 -10.59 -7.51
C ILE A 36 2.02 -10.37 -5.99
N ASP A 37 2.70 -11.24 -5.25
CA ASP A 37 2.77 -11.15 -3.80
C ASP A 37 3.46 -9.83 -3.36
N PRO A 38 2.86 -9.03 -2.48
CA PRO A 38 3.48 -7.84 -1.93
C PRO A 38 4.86 -8.08 -1.28
N VAL A 39 5.08 -9.25 -0.67
CA VAL A 39 6.37 -9.61 -0.07
C VAL A 39 7.45 -9.68 -1.13
N ASP A 40 7.15 -10.32 -2.27
CA ASP A 40 8.10 -10.44 -3.38
C ASP A 40 8.37 -9.07 -4.03
N ILE A 41 7.34 -8.21 -4.12
CA ILE A 41 7.50 -6.83 -4.63
C ILE A 41 8.47 -6.04 -3.75
N VAL A 42 8.25 -6.04 -2.42
CA VAL A 42 9.12 -5.31 -1.48
C VAL A 42 10.54 -5.85 -1.51
N ALA A 43 10.72 -7.17 -1.55
CA ALA A 43 12.04 -7.80 -1.64
C ALA A 43 12.79 -7.39 -2.91
N ALA A 44 12.12 -7.40 -4.05
CA ALA A 44 12.70 -7.01 -5.33
C ALA A 44 13.08 -5.53 -5.36
N LEU A 45 12.23 -4.63 -4.86
CA LEU A 45 12.53 -3.20 -4.78
C LEU A 45 13.67 -2.89 -3.79
N ARG A 46 13.76 -3.63 -2.69
CA ARG A 46 14.90 -3.53 -1.76
C ARG A 46 16.22 -3.96 -2.41
N ALA A 47 16.19 -5.00 -3.24
CA ALA A 47 17.37 -5.43 -4.00
C ALA A 47 17.86 -4.34 -4.97
N GLU A 48 16.97 -3.49 -5.47
CA GLU A 48 17.29 -2.30 -6.28
C GLU A 48 17.77 -1.09 -5.43
N GLY A 49 17.90 -1.26 -4.11
CA GLY A 49 18.39 -0.23 -3.18
C GLY A 49 17.31 0.71 -2.64
N LEU A 50 16.03 0.45 -2.91
CA LEU A 50 14.92 1.26 -2.41
C LEU A 50 14.61 0.86 -0.97
N LYS A 51 14.90 1.74 -0.01
CA LYS A 51 14.74 1.48 1.43
C LYS A 51 13.38 1.93 1.97
N ASN A 52 12.86 3.02 1.43
CA ASN A 52 11.57 3.59 1.83
C ASN A 52 10.61 3.54 0.65
N LEU A 53 9.44 3.00 0.87
CA LEU A 53 8.41 2.84 -0.15
C LEU A 53 7.15 3.56 0.31
N LEU A 54 6.61 4.43 -0.52
CA LEU A 54 5.26 4.95 -0.38
C LEU A 54 4.33 4.10 -1.24
N VAL A 55 3.38 3.43 -0.61
CA VAL A 55 2.37 2.64 -1.32
C VAL A 55 1.15 3.52 -1.57
N GLU A 56 0.96 3.89 -2.82
CA GLU A 56 -0.25 4.58 -3.28
C GLU A 56 -1.05 3.63 -4.16
N GLY A 57 -2.35 3.58 -3.94
CA GLY A 57 -3.19 2.71 -4.76
C GLY A 57 -4.64 2.69 -4.31
N GLY A 58 -5.45 1.87 -4.96
CA GLY A 58 -6.81 1.58 -4.52
C GLY A 58 -6.83 0.71 -3.26
N GLY A 59 -7.99 0.64 -2.62
CA GLY A 59 -8.18 -0.08 -1.35
C GLY A 59 -7.71 -1.53 -1.35
N ILE A 60 -7.78 -2.22 -2.50
CA ILE A 60 -7.31 -3.59 -2.65
C ILE A 60 -5.79 -3.68 -2.49
N THR A 61 -5.04 -2.78 -3.14
CA THR A 61 -3.58 -2.77 -3.04
C THR A 61 -3.13 -2.50 -1.60
N ILE A 62 -3.68 -1.46 -0.98
CA ILE A 62 -3.33 -1.10 0.41
C ILE A 62 -3.70 -2.23 1.37
N ALA A 63 -4.88 -2.86 1.20
CA ALA A 63 -5.30 -3.98 2.01
C ALA A 63 -4.33 -5.16 1.94
N LYS A 64 -3.83 -5.50 0.75
CA LYS A 64 -2.88 -6.60 0.55
C LYS A 64 -1.53 -6.34 1.23
N PHE A 65 -1.02 -5.11 1.16
CA PHE A 65 0.20 -4.74 1.89
C PHE A 65 -0.03 -4.76 3.42
N LEU A 66 -1.21 -4.34 3.87
CA LEU A 66 -1.58 -4.36 5.28
C LEU A 66 -1.71 -5.80 5.82
N GLU A 67 -2.41 -6.68 5.08
CA GLU A 67 -2.53 -8.11 5.39
C GLU A 67 -1.17 -8.81 5.48
N ALA A 68 -0.24 -8.44 4.59
CA ALA A 68 1.11 -8.98 4.58
C ALA A 68 2.01 -8.41 5.70
N GLY A 69 1.53 -7.48 6.52
CA GLY A 69 2.30 -6.83 7.59
C GLY A 69 3.47 -5.98 7.07
N LEU A 70 3.35 -5.43 5.87
CA LEU A 70 4.40 -4.69 5.18
C LEU A 70 4.28 -3.17 5.31
N LEU A 71 3.28 -2.68 6.03
CA LEU A 71 3.07 -1.26 6.28
C LEU A 71 3.53 -0.89 7.69
N ASP A 72 4.53 -0.04 7.80
CA ASP A 72 4.95 0.55 9.08
C ASP A 72 4.02 1.70 9.48
N ARG A 73 3.42 2.37 8.50
CA ARG A 73 2.60 3.56 8.68
C ARG A 73 1.47 3.61 7.65
N LEU A 74 0.28 4.00 8.09
CA LEU A 74 -0.88 4.21 7.25
C LEU A 74 -1.43 5.61 7.48
N GLN A 75 -1.60 6.38 6.40
CA GLN A 75 -2.23 7.69 6.44
C GLN A 75 -3.59 7.63 5.76
N ILE A 76 -4.64 8.06 6.47
CA ILE A 76 -6.01 8.10 5.98
C ILE A 76 -6.49 9.54 6.03
N ALA A 77 -6.74 10.13 4.87
CA ALA A 77 -7.34 11.46 4.76
C ALA A 77 -8.86 11.34 4.64
N ILE A 78 -9.57 12.09 5.45
CA ILE A 78 -11.03 12.16 5.45
C ILE A 78 -11.45 13.60 5.20
N ALA A 79 -12.12 13.83 4.07
CA ALA A 79 -12.74 15.09 3.75
C ALA A 79 -14.13 15.19 4.42
N PRO A 80 -14.59 16.37 4.82
CA PRO A 80 -15.92 16.58 5.41
C PRO A 80 -17.02 16.59 4.34
N LEU A 81 -17.12 15.50 3.59
CA LEU A 81 -18.04 15.31 2.48
C LEU A 81 -18.90 14.07 2.73
N LEU A 82 -20.21 14.25 2.67
CA LEU A 82 -21.20 13.15 2.74
C LEU A 82 -21.60 12.78 1.32
N ILE A 83 -21.03 11.69 0.79
CA ILE A 83 -21.26 11.26 -0.60
C ILE A 83 -22.39 10.22 -0.69
N GLY A 84 -22.69 9.55 0.41
CA GLY A 84 -23.63 8.43 0.45
C GLY A 84 -22.91 7.11 0.16
N ASP A 85 -23.35 6.36 -0.85
CA ASP A 85 -22.79 5.06 -1.22
C ASP A 85 -21.58 5.21 -2.16
N GLY A 86 -20.65 4.27 -2.10
CA GLY A 86 -19.43 4.29 -2.92
C GLY A 86 -18.49 3.12 -2.66
N PRO A 87 -17.39 3.03 -3.43
CA PRO A 87 -16.37 2.02 -3.20
C PRO A 87 -15.75 2.14 -1.81
N GLN A 88 -15.53 1.02 -1.14
CA GLN A 88 -14.85 0.99 0.15
C GLN A 88 -13.37 1.40 -0.01
N SER A 89 -12.91 2.25 0.90
CA SER A 89 -11.51 2.71 0.91
C SER A 89 -10.52 1.60 1.25
N LEU A 90 -10.95 0.60 2.03
CA LEU A 90 -10.19 -0.57 2.44
C LEU A 90 -11.11 -1.78 2.48
N THR A 91 -10.79 -2.83 1.71
CA THR A 91 -11.54 -4.08 1.73
C THR A 91 -10.61 -5.18 2.23
N MET A 92 -10.83 -5.59 3.49
CA MET A 92 -10.09 -6.72 4.07
C MET A 92 -10.97 -7.98 4.04
N PRO A 93 -10.41 -9.16 3.71
CA PRO A 93 -11.13 -10.41 3.81
C PRO A 93 -11.48 -10.72 5.28
N ASN A 94 -12.57 -11.46 5.49
CA ASN A 94 -13.04 -11.90 6.82
C ASN A 94 -13.56 -10.79 7.74
N ALA A 95 -14.28 -9.83 7.18
CA ALA A 95 -15.00 -8.80 7.95
C ALA A 95 -15.93 -9.36 9.03
N SER A 96 -16.33 -10.62 8.97
CA SER A 96 -17.14 -11.31 9.98
C SER A 96 -16.42 -11.57 11.32
N GLU A 97 -15.08 -11.52 11.31
CA GLU A 97 -14.24 -11.68 12.51
C GLU A 97 -13.60 -10.36 12.97
N LEU A 98 -14.19 -9.24 12.56
CA LEU A 98 -13.65 -7.89 12.69
C LEU A 98 -13.14 -7.49 14.07
N LEU A 99 -13.78 -7.98 15.14
CA LEU A 99 -13.40 -7.57 16.49
C LEU A 99 -12.18 -8.34 17.02
N CYS A 100 -11.99 -9.58 16.59
CA CYS A 100 -10.87 -10.40 17.04
C CYS A 100 -9.57 -10.08 16.31
N ASN A 101 -9.68 -9.69 15.01
CA ASN A 101 -8.54 -9.41 14.15
C ASN A 101 -8.36 -7.90 13.84
N ALA A 102 -9.05 -7.03 14.59
CA ALA A 102 -8.97 -5.60 14.35
C ALA A 102 -7.57 -5.07 14.69
N ILE A 103 -6.95 -4.40 13.72
CA ILE A 103 -5.69 -3.69 13.94
C ILE A 103 -5.99 -2.41 14.73
N ARG A 104 -5.32 -2.22 15.85
CA ARG A 104 -5.43 -1.04 16.71
C ARG A 104 -4.12 -0.24 16.67
N PRO A 105 -3.93 0.64 15.69
CA PRO A 105 -2.71 1.42 15.56
C PRO A 105 -2.61 2.49 16.64
N LYS A 106 -1.39 2.90 16.98
CA LYS A 106 -1.17 4.19 17.63
C LYS A 106 -1.49 5.29 16.60
N MET A 107 -2.41 6.19 16.92
CA MET A 107 -2.95 7.14 15.96
C MET A 107 -2.78 8.60 16.44
N ARG A 108 -2.48 9.48 15.50
CA ARG A 108 -2.54 10.92 15.64
C ARG A 108 -3.45 11.50 14.57
N ALA A 109 -4.39 12.36 14.96
CA ALA A 109 -5.22 13.12 14.06
C ALA A 109 -4.59 14.50 13.81
N VAL A 110 -4.51 14.90 12.55
CA VAL A 110 -3.95 16.18 12.11
C VAL A 110 -4.98 16.88 11.23
N ALA A 111 -5.33 18.11 11.56
CA ALA A 111 -6.16 18.95 10.70
C ALA A 111 -5.33 19.46 9.51
N LEU A 112 -5.86 19.33 8.30
CA LEU A 112 -5.26 19.80 7.06
C LEU A 112 -6.31 20.62 6.29
N GLY A 113 -6.40 21.90 6.57
CA GLY A 113 -7.49 22.74 6.10
C GLY A 113 -8.83 22.26 6.65
N SER A 114 -9.77 21.90 5.79
CA SER A 114 -11.06 21.31 6.15
C SER A 114 -10.98 19.80 6.42
N ASP A 115 -9.93 19.15 5.99
CA ASP A 115 -9.76 17.71 6.06
C ASP A 115 -9.09 17.26 7.38
N VAL A 116 -9.26 16.00 7.73
CA VAL A 116 -8.55 15.36 8.85
C VAL A 116 -7.73 14.20 8.32
N VAL A 117 -6.43 14.20 8.64
CA VAL A 117 -5.55 13.08 8.34
C VAL A 117 -5.31 12.27 9.60
N PHE A 118 -5.67 11.01 9.58
CA PHE A 118 -5.30 10.03 10.59
C PHE A 118 -3.96 9.42 10.21
N ASP A 119 -2.96 9.65 11.05
CA ASP A 119 -1.61 9.15 10.90
C ASP A 119 -1.41 7.99 11.87
N CYS A 120 -1.47 6.78 11.33
CA CYS A 120 -1.48 5.54 12.08
C CYS A 120 -0.11 4.87 12.02
N SER A 121 0.52 4.67 13.18
CA SER A 121 1.69 3.80 13.31
C SER A 121 1.22 2.37 13.54
N LEU A 122 1.58 1.48 12.63
CA LEU A 122 1.14 0.08 12.67
C LEU A 122 2.10 -0.79 13.50
N GLY A 123 3.33 -0.31 13.75
CA GLY A 123 4.37 -1.05 14.46
C GLY A 123 4.82 -2.29 13.66
N THR A 124 6.04 -2.71 13.81
CA THR A 124 6.38 -4.12 13.53
C THR A 124 5.71 -4.98 14.60
N VAL A 125 5.20 -6.14 14.24
CA VAL A 125 4.41 -7.08 15.06
C VAL A 125 5.01 -7.41 16.45
N ASN A 126 6.20 -6.90 16.78
CA ASN A 126 6.94 -7.17 18.02
C ASN A 126 6.65 -6.21 19.20
N GLU A 127 5.86 -5.14 19.02
CA GLU A 127 5.58 -4.18 20.14
C GLU A 127 4.10 -4.13 20.58
N ALA A 128 3.24 -4.97 20.06
CA ALA A 128 1.78 -4.91 20.31
C ALA A 128 1.28 -5.85 21.43
N GLN A 129 2.17 -6.32 22.30
CA GLN A 129 1.78 -7.08 23.50
C GLN A 129 2.57 -6.60 24.72
N VAL A 130 2.19 -5.47 25.27
CA VAL A 130 2.27 -5.17 26.73
C VAL A 130 1.14 -4.23 27.09
#